data_624b8f34eb398d755dab354654070e1e
#
_entry.id   624b8f34eb398d755dab354654070e1e
#
_cell.length_a   1.000
_cell.length_b   1.000
_cell.length_c   1.000
_cell.angle_alpha   90.00
_cell.angle_beta   90.00
_cell.angle_gamma   90.00
#
_symmetry.space_group_name_H-M   'P 1'
#
loop_
_entity.id
_entity.type
_entity.pdbx_description
1 polymer ?
#
loop_
_entity_poly.entity_id
_entity_poly.type
_entity_poly.pdbx_seq_one_letter_code
_entity_poly.pdbx_strand_id
1 'polypeptide(L)'
;MLKDLSNTNLVEEKDNYNAHAVFSTYQTMMGCIDSIKDEGKKLFTCGHFDLIICDEAHRSIYNKYRDVFNYFDAPMIGLTATPKDEIDKNTYDVFELENGVPTYGYELSQAVKDGYLVDFLSLETQVKFMEEGINWDELSDEDKRIYEDTFTDENGNFPKKIDSSALNKW
;
A
#
# COMPACT_ATOMS: atom_id res chain seq x y z
N MET A 1 -13.22 -25.86 16.33
CA MET A 1 -11.85 -26.42 16.44
C MET A 1 -10.76 -25.36 16.61
N LEU A 2 -11.02 -24.09 16.38
CA LEU A 2 -10.09 -22.99 16.71
C LEU A 2 -10.42 -22.25 18.03
N LYS A 3 -11.47 -22.64 18.74
CA LYS A 3 -11.94 -21.96 19.95
C LYS A 3 -11.05 -22.12 21.19
N ASP A 4 -10.13 -23.06 21.16
CA ASP A 4 -9.25 -23.39 22.30
C ASP A 4 -7.80 -22.94 22.10
N LEU A 5 -7.49 -22.24 20.99
CA LEU A 5 -6.16 -21.69 20.75
C LEU A 5 -6.01 -20.35 21.47
N SER A 6 -4.97 -20.25 22.29
CA SER A 6 -4.59 -18.96 22.86
C SER A 6 -4.09 -18.02 21.77
N ASN A 7 -4.49 -16.76 21.85
CA ASN A 7 -4.04 -15.72 20.93
C ASN A 7 -3.54 -14.51 21.72
N THR A 8 -2.71 -13.71 21.08
CA THR A 8 -2.21 -12.45 21.63
C THR A 8 -2.03 -11.42 20.53
N ASN A 9 -2.20 -10.15 20.90
CA ASN A 9 -1.89 -9.01 20.06
C ASN A 9 -0.67 -8.28 20.65
N LEU A 10 0.48 -8.39 20.02
CA LEU A 10 1.72 -7.79 20.51
C LEU A 10 1.72 -6.25 20.53
N VAL A 11 0.77 -5.62 19.88
CA VAL A 11 0.61 -4.17 19.96
C VAL A 11 0.10 -3.75 21.33
N GLU A 12 -0.77 -4.57 21.93
CA GLU A 12 -1.42 -4.33 23.22
C GLU A 12 -0.72 -5.07 24.38
N GLU A 13 -0.35 -6.32 24.15
CA GLU A 13 0.23 -7.24 25.15
C GLU A 13 1.63 -7.68 24.74
N LYS A 14 2.63 -6.86 24.99
CA LYS A 14 4.00 -7.09 24.54
C LYS A 14 4.71 -8.30 25.14
N ASP A 15 4.18 -8.89 26.18
CA ASP A 15 4.85 -9.96 26.95
C ASP A 15 4.27 -11.37 26.76
N ASN A 16 3.13 -11.49 26.08
CA ASN A 16 2.49 -12.80 25.86
C ASN A 16 2.88 -13.42 24.52
N TYR A 17 4.14 -13.87 24.39
CA TYR A 17 4.70 -14.43 23.15
C TYR A 17 4.57 -15.95 23.02
N ASN A 18 4.00 -16.64 24.03
CA ASN A 18 3.81 -18.09 24.02
C ASN A 18 2.41 -18.51 23.51
N ALA A 19 1.64 -17.58 22.98
CA ALA A 19 0.32 -17.88 22.43
C ALA A 19 0.44 -18.68 21.13
N HIS A 20 -0.56 -19.54 20.83
CA HIS A 20 -0.61 -20.30 19.58
C HIS A 20 -0.80 -19.42 18.33
N ALA A 21 -1.48 -18.30 18.48
CA ALA A 21 -1.64 -17.31 17.43
C ALA A 21 -1.17 -15.93 17.92
N VAL A 22 -0.23 -15.34 17.21
CA VAL A 22 0.38 -14.06 17.54
C VAL A 22 0.02 -13.06 16.44
N PHE A 23 -0.67 -11.99 16.82
CA PHE A 23 -1.00 -10.87 15.92
C PHE A 23 -0.06 -9.72 16.17
N SER A 24 0.43 -9.11 15.10
CA SER A 24 1.36 -7.98 15.20
C SER A 24 1.30 -7.10 13.95
N THR A 25 1.68 -5.85 14.09
CA THR A 25 2.05 -5.03 12.92
C THR A 25 3.48 -5.34 12.49
N TYR A 26 3.82 -5.07 11.22
CA TYR A 26 5.21 -5.19 10.72
C TYR A 26 6.20 -4.40 11.60
N GLN A 27 5.80 -3.20 11.99
CA GLN A 27 6.65 -2.32 12.81
C GLN A 27 6.90 -2.90 14.21
N THR A 28 5.88 -3.44 14.85
CA THR A 28 6.01 -4.08 16.17
C THR A 28 6.86 -5.33 16.06
N MET A 29 6.66 -6.16 15.04
CA MET A 29 7.44 -7.38 14.82
C MET A 29 8.92 -7.06 14.58
N MET A 30 9.25 -6.02 13.80
CA MET A 30 10.63 -5.53 13.65
C MET A 30 11.26 -5.23 15.01
N GLY A 31 10.56 -4.49 15.87
CA GLY A 31 11.02 -4.26 17.24
C GLY A 31 11.24 -5.53 18.03
N CYS A 32 10.41 -6.56 17.85
CA CYS A 32 10.50 -7.83 18.56
C CYS A 32 11.70 -8.70 18.12
N ILE A 33 12.06 -8.67 16.83
CA ILE A 33 13.24 -9.42 16.34
C ILE A 33 14.55 -8.69 16.63
N ASP A 34 14.54 -7.36 16.74
CA ASP A 34 15.70 -6.55 17.08
C ASP A 34 15.94 -6.47 18.61
N SER A 35 14.87 -6.62 19.41
CA SER A 35 14.96 -6.49 20.85
C SER A 35 15.71 -7.68 21.46
N ILE A 36 16.72 -7.38 22.25
CA ILE A 36 17.35 -8.33 23.15
C ILE A 36 16.61 -8.21 24.49
N LYS A 37 15.87 -9.26 24.90
CA LYS A 37 15.27 -9.34 26.25
C LYS A 37 16.33 -9.72 27.28
N ASP A 38 15.93 -9.61 28.55
CA ASP A 38 16.75 -9.99 29.70
C ASP A 38 17.56 -11.27 29.44
N GLU A 39 18.82 -11.27 29.80
CA GLU A 39 19.80 -12.33 29.55
C GLU A 39 20.32 -12.49 28.10
N GLY A 40 20.15 -11.48 27.23
CA GLY A 40 20.69 -11.50 25.87
C GLY A 40 19.93 -12.38 24.88
N LYS A 41 18.69 -12.78 25.19
CA LYS A 41 17.85 -13.60 24.31
C LYS A 41 16.85 -12.72 23.55
N LYS A 42 16.70 -12.99 22.24
CA LYS A 42 15.66 -12.37 21.40
C LYS A 42 14.27 -12.84 21.84
N LEU A 43 13.25 -11.99 21.63
CA LEU A 43 11.87 -12.33 21.98
C LEU A 43 11.38 -13.54 21.17
N PHE A 44 11.65 -13.53 19.86
CA PHE A 44 11.37 -14.65 18.97
C PHE A 44 12.68 -15.17 18.37
N THR A 45 12.83 -16.48 18.31
CA THR A 45 13.89 -17.13 17.52
C THR A 45 13.44 -17.28 16.07
N CYS A 46 14.35 -17.52 15.14
CA CYS A 46 14.02 -17.69 13.72
C CYS A 46 13.04 -18.84 13.47
N GLY A 47 13.07 -19.90 14.26
CA GLY A 47 12.16 -21.04 14.17
C GLY A 47 10.99 -20.99 15.16
N HIS A 48 10.55 -19.80 15.59
CA HIS A 48 9.49 -19.68 16.59
C HIS A 48 8.09 -19.98 16.03
N PHE A 49 7.86 -19.60 14.77
CA PHE A 49 6.57 -19.75 14.10
C PHE A 49 6.59 -20.92 13.11
N ASP A 50 5.49 -21.68 13.06
CA ASP A 50 5.28 -22.74 12.07
C ASP A 50 4.67 -22.23 10.77
N LEU A 51 4.01 -21.06 10.81
CA LEU A 51 3.38 -20.39 9.66
C LEU A 51 3.26 -18.90 9.93
N ILE A 52 3.53 -18.10 8.91
CA ILE A 52 3.35 -16.64 8.93
C ILE A 52 2.32 -16.25 7.87
N ILE A 53 1.31 -15.48 8.26
CA ILE A 53 0.32 -14.92 7.35
C ILE A 53 0.49 -13.40 7.35
N CYS A 54 0.78 -12.85 6.17
CA CYS A 54 1.04 -11.43 5.96
C CYS A 54 -0.16 -10.80 5.25
N ASP A 55 -0.96 -10.06 6.00
CA ASP A 55 -2.04 -9.26 5.42
C ASP A 55 -1.48 -7.98 4.81
N GLU A 56 -2.14 -7.47 3.75
CA GLU A 56 -1.67 -6.32 2.97
C GLU A 56 -0.20 -6.48 2.50
N ALA A 57 0.09 -7.66 1.96
CA ALA A 57 1.47 -8.07 1.62
C ALA A 57 2.19 -7.10 0.67
N HIS A 58 1.47 -6.30 -0.12
CA HIS A 58 2.05 -5.23 -0.94
C HIS A 58 2.78 -4.15 -0.12
N ARG A 59 2.49 -4.03 1.18
CA ARG A 59 3.19 -3.11 2.10
C ARG A 59 4.52 -3.66 2.58
N SER A 60 4.72 -4.97 2.53
CA SER A 60 5.94 -5.66 2.98
C SER A 60 7.16 -5.41 2.10
N ILE A 61 6.95 -4.96 0.86
CA ILE A 61 8.01 -4.64 -0.11
C ILE A 61 8.88 -3.43 0.26
N TYR A 62 8.48 -2.63 1.25
CA TYR A 62 9.36 -1.59 1.75
C TYR A 62 10.59 -2.25 2.41
N ASN A 63 11.79 -1.91 1.94
CA ASN A 63 13.08 -2.45 2.41
C ASN A 63 13.18 -2.54 3.95
N LYS A 64 12.50 -1.63 4.64
CA LYS A 64 12.42 -1.58 6.10
C LYS A 64 11.83 -2.84 6.75
N TYR A 65 10.89 -3.54 6.09
CA TYR A 65 10.21 -4.71 6.66
C TYR A 65 10.71 -6.04 6.09
N ARG A 66 11.58 -5.98 5.09
CA ARG A 66 12.15 -7.17 4.44
C ARG A 66 12.91 -8.06 5.43
N ASP A 67 13.49 -7.45 6.46
CA ASP A 67 14.23 -8.18 7.49
C ASP A 67 13.33 -9.12 8.30
N VAL A 68 12.04 -8.82 8.47
CA VAL A 68 11.06 -9.73 9.12
C VAL A 68 10.95 -11.02 8.33
N PHE A 69 10.85 -10.91 6.99
CA PHE A 69 10.71 -12.06 6.09
C PHE A 69 11.99 -12.90 6.04
N ASN A 70 13.14 -12.26 6.06
CA ASN A 70 14.44 -12.94 6.03
C ASN A 70 14.82 -13.56 7.39
N TYR A 71 14.19 -13.10 8.47
CA TYR A 71 14.53 -13.54 9.82
C TYR A 71 13.91 -14.88 10.19
N PHE A 72 12.65 -15.11 9.84
CA PHE A 72 11.92 -16.30 10.24
C PHE A 72 12.08 -17.43 9.22
N ASP A 73 12.37 -18.64 9.73
CA ASP A 73 12.43 -19.88 8.95
C ASP A 73 11.07 -20.59 9.04
N ALA A 74 10.07 -20.04 8.35
CA ALA A 74 8.70 -20.54 8.34
C ALA A 74 8.04 -20.31 6.97
N PRO A 75 7.15 -21.18 6.51
CA PRO A 75 6.30 -20.91 5.35
C PRO A 75 5.53 -19.62 5.52
N MET A 76 5.43 -18.82 4.43
CA MET A 76 4.76 -17.53 4.42
C MET A 76 3.62 -17.48 3.42
N ILE A 77 2.49 -16.91 3.83
CA ILE A 77 1.35 -16.62 2.96
C ILE A 77 1.15 -15.11 2.92
N GLY A 78 1.19 -14.54 1.72
CA GLY A 78 0.86 -13.13 1.49
C GLY A 78 -0.57 -12.97 0.99
N LEU A 79 -1.35 -12.11 1.65
CA LEU A 79 -2.68 -11.70 1.22
C LEU A 79 -2.61 -10.26 0.74
N THR A 80 -3.12 -9.98 -0.45
CA THR A 80 -3.18 -8.62 -1.00
C THR A 80 -4.21 -8.51 -2.11
N ALA A 81 -4.93 -7.40 -2.17
CA ALA A 81 -5.81 -7.08 -3.29
C ALA A 81 -5.03 -6.43 -4.47
N THR A 82 -3.86 -5.86 -4.20
CA THR A 82 -3.09 -5.06 -5.16
C THR A 82 -1.62 -5.45 -5.09
N PRO A 83 -1.24 -6.64 -5.62
CA PRO A 83 0.17 -7.00 -5.70
C PRO A 83 0.92 -5.98 -6.58
N LYS A 84 2.16 -5.69 -6.23
CA LYS A 84 3.03 -4.79 -6.99
C LYS A 84 4.08 -5.59 -7.73
N ASP A 85 4.39 -5.16 -8.95
CA ASP A 85 5.34 -5.78 -9.87
C ASP A 85 6.41 -4.80 -10.39
N GLU A 86 6.57 -3.65 -9.71
CA GLU A 86 7.58 -2.66 -10.03
C GLU A 86 9.00 -3.20 -9.76
N ILE A 87 10.00 -2.77 -10.54
CA ILE A 87 11.38 -3.25 -10.47
C ILE A 87 11.95 -3.18 -9.04
N ASP A 88 11.67 -2.09 -8.33
CA ASP A 88 12.21 -1.86 -6.97
C ASP A 88 11.23 -2.30 -5.86
N LYS A 89 10.02 -2.71 -6.23
CA LYS A 89 8.93 -3.01 -5.29
C LYS A 89 8.07 -4.14 -5.83
N ASN A 90 8.57 -5.35 -5.71
CA ASN A 90 7.91 -6.52 -6.23
C ASN A 90 7.41 -7.43 -5.10
N THR A 91 6.08 -7.57 -5.01
CA THR A 91 5.43 -8.43 -4.00
C THR A 91 5.74 -9.90 -4.28
N TYR A 92 5.83 -10.30 -5.54
CA TYR A 92 6.08 -11.68 -5.95
C TYR A 92 7.47 -12.17 -5.54
N ASP A 93 8.48 -11.30 -5.65
CA ASP A 93 9.87 -11.62 -5.24
C ASP A 93 9.98 -11.91 -3.75
N VAL A 94 9.20 -11.23 -2.90
CA VAL A 94 9.20 -11.45 -1.44
C VAL A 94 8.70 -12.85 -1.09
N PHE A 95 7.79 -13.40 -1.90
CA PHE A 95 7.20 -14.72 -1.70
C PHE A 95 7.78 -15.78 -2.66
N GLU A 96 8.91 -15.48 -3.33
CA GLU A 96 9.58 -16.38 -4.28
C GLU A 96 8.68 -16.90 -5.40
N LEU A 97 7.78 -16.05 -5.89
CA LEU A 97 6.81 -16.35 -6.95
C LEU A 97 7.26 -15.73 -8.28
N GLU A 98 6.80 -16.32 -9.37
CA GLU A 98 6.94 -15.74 -10.70
C GLU A 98 6.15 -14.43 -10.79
N ASN A 99 6.76 -13.39 -11.39
CA ASN A 99 6.16 -12.07 -11.49
C ASN A 99 4.82 -12.11 -12.22
N GLY A 100 3.79 -11.54 -11.61
CA GLY A 100 2.42 -11.53 -12.13
C GLY A 100 1.65 -12.84 -11.92
N VAL A 101 2.25 -13.87 -11.31
CA VAL A 101 1.62 -15.19 -11.11
C VAL A 101 1.40 -15.46 -9.63
N PRO A 102 0.24 -15.09 -9.06
CA PRO A 102 -0.10 -15.42 -7.68
C PRO A 102 -0.37 -16.94 -7.55
N THR A 103 -0.14 -17.50 -6.37
CA THR A 103 -0.50 -18.89 -6.08
C THR A 103 -2.01 -19.13 -6.20
N TYR A 104 -2.82 -18.12 -5.85
CA TYR A 104 -4.27 -18.12 -5.99
C TYR A 104 -4.77 -16.70 -6.25
N GLY A 105 -5.70 -16.55 -7.18
CA GLY A 105 -6.38 -15.29 -7.51
C GLY A 105 -7.90 -15.42 -7.36
N TYR A 106 -8.52 -14.45 -6.69
CA TYR A 106 -9.98 -14.34 -6.60
C TYR A 106 -10.38 -12.97 -7.15
N GLU A 107 -10.70 -12.97 -8.42
CA GLU A 107 -10.95 -11.75 -9.20
C GLU A 107 -12.25 -11.05 -8.81
N LEU A 108 -12.27 -9.72 -8.95
CA LEU A 108 -13.44 -8.88 -8.67
C LEU A 108 -14.70 -9.40 -9.38
N SER A 109 -14.61 -9.74 -10.66
CA SER A 109 -15.73 -10.25 -11.46
C SER A 109 -16.32 -11.53 -10.88
N GLN A 110 -15.49 -12.42 -10.34
CA GLN A 110 -15.94 -13.63 -9.68
C GLN A 110 -16.57 -13.30 -8.32
N ALA A 111 -15.98 -12.40 -7.54
CA ALA A 111 -16.51 -11.99 -6.24
C ALA A 111 -17.88 -11.29 -6.34
N VAL A 112 -18.06 -10.48 -7.38
CA VAL A 112 -19.37 -9.88 -7.70
C VAL A 112 -20.40 -10.95 -8.08
N LYS A 113 -20.04 -11.91 -8.94
CA LYS A 113 -20.91 -13.01 -9.33
C LYS A 113 -21.31 -13.90 -8.17
N ASP A 114 -20.39 -14.12 -7.23
CA ASP A 114 -20.62 -14.91 -6.02
C ASP A 114 -21.39 -14.13 -4.93
N GLY A 115 -21.64 -12.83 -5.14
CA GLY A 115 -22.42 -11.97 -4.25
C GLY A 115 -21.65 -11.46 -3.03
N TYR A 116 -20.34 -11.59 -3.01
CA TYR A 116 -19.48 -11.06 -1.94
C TYR A 116 -19.10 -9.59 -2.12
N LEU A 117 -19.06 -9.12 -3.37
CA LEU A 117 -18.82 -7.72 -3.71
C LEU A 117 -19.93 -7.19 -4.61
N VAL A 118 -20.08 -5.88 -4.64
CA VAL A 118 -20.96 -5.17 -5.57
C VAL A 118 -20.19 -4.67 -6.77
N ASP A 119 -20.83 -4.68 -7.92
CA ASP A 119 -20.25 -4.09 -9.12
C ASP A 119 -20.19 -2.56 -9.00
N PHE A 120 -19.29 -1.93 -9.74
CA PHE A 120 -19.14 -0.49 -9.74
C PHE A 120 -19.04 0.05 -11.17
N LEU A 121 -19.52 1.27 -11.35
CA LEU A 121 -19.36 2.02 -12.58
C LEU A 121 -18.28 3.06 -12.38
N SER A 122 -17.20 2.96 -13.14
CA SER A 122 -16.18 4.01 -13.18
C SER A 122 -16.62 5.11 -14.15
N LEU A 123 -16.79 6.32 -13.63
CA LEU A 123 -17.00 7.52 -14.46
C LEU A 123 -15.67 8.26 -14.55
N GLU A 124 -15.06 8.23 -15.71
CA GLU A 124 -13.89 9.01 -16.01
C GLU A 124 -14.33 10.38 -16.54
N THR A 125 -14.04 11.44 -15.79
CA THR A 125 -14.31 12.81 -16.21
C THR A 125 -13.02 13.41 -16.73
N GLN A 126 -12.96 13.61 -18.04
CA GLN A 126 -11.87 14.35 -18.66
C GLN A 126 -12.14 15.85 -18.55
N VAL A 127 -11.23 16.55 -17.96
CA VAL A 127 -11.32 18.01 -17.83
C VAL A 127 -10.62 18.62 -19.02
N LYS A 128 -11.38 19.30 -19.88
CA LYS A 128 -10.94 19.84 -21.17
C LYS A 128 -9.61 20.59 -21.09
N PHE A 129 -9.39 21.39 -20.08
CA PHE A 129 -8.14 22.14 -19.92
C PHE A 129 -6.92 21.26 -19.57
N MET A 130 -7.12 20.04 -19.04
CA MET A 130 -6.02 19.09 -18.83
C MET A 130 -5.50 18.49 -20.14
N GLU A 131 -6.31 18.46 -21.18
CA GLU A 131 -5.94 17.96 -22.51
C GLU A 131 -5.48 19.09 -23.44
N GLU A 132 -6.22 20.19 -23.48
CA GLU A 132 -6.03 21.28 -24.42
C GLU A 132 -5.20 22.45 -23.85
N GLY A 133 -4.98 22.47 -22.55
CA GLY A 133 -4.43 23.61 -21.84
C GLY A 133 -5.50 24.67 -21.53
N ILE A 134 -5.08 25.82 -21.03
CA ILE A 134 -5.97 26.95 -20.74
C ILE A 134 -5.62 28.09 -21.68
N ASN A 135 -6.64 28.60 -22.39
CA ASN A 135 -6.55 29.81 -23.20
C ASN A 135 -7.43 30.90 -22.57
N TRP A 136 -6.82 31.97 -22.09
CA TRP A 136 -7.50 33.07 -21.41
C TRP A 136 -8.63 33.66 -22.24
N ASP A 137 -8.45 33.80 -23.56
CA ASP A 137 -9.44 34.41 -24.48
C ASP A 137 -10.74 33.58 -24.56
N GLU A 138 -10.69 32.27 -24.22
CA GLU A 138 -11.82 31.34 -24.29
C GLU A 138 -12.54 31.17 -22.94
N LEU A 139 -12.03 31.75 -21.87
CA LEU A 139 -12.63 31.70 -20.56
C LEU A 139 -13.85 32.58 -20.41
N SER A 140 -14.77 32.20 -19.54
CA SER A 140 -15.87 33.06 -19.11
C SER A 140 -15.35 34.30 -18.34
N ASP A 141 -16.17 35.36 -18.24
CA ASP A 141 -15.75 36.58 -17.53
C ASP A 141 -15.48 36.31 -16.03
N GLU A 142 -16.12 35.31 -15.44
CA GLU A 142 -15.90 34.88 -14.05
C GLU A 142 -14.59 34.13 -13.93
N ASP A 143 -14.33 33.18 -14.83
CA ASP A 143 -13.10 32.40 -14.85
C ASP A 143 -11.87 33.26 -15.19
N LYS A 144 -12.01 34.30 -16.03
CA LYS A 144 -10.94 35.24 -16.32
C LYS A 144 -10.44 35.96 -15.08
N ARG A 145 -11.35 36.35 -14.18
CA ARG A 145 -10.98 37.02 -12.92
C ARG A 145 -10.19 36.09 -12.03
N ILE A 146 -10.64 34.83 -11.91
CA ILE A 146 -9.95 33.81 -11.10
C ILE A 146 -8.58 33.50 -11.69
N TYR A 147 -8.52 33.42 -13.03
CA TYR A 147 -7.27 33.14 -13.74
C TYR A 147 -6.26 34.28 -13.53
N GLU A 148 -6.66 35.53 -13.71
CA GLU A 148 -5.83 36.71 -13.51
C GLU A 148 -5.33 36.80 -12.07
N ASP A 149 -6.21 36.57 -11.08
CA ASP A 149 -5.85 36.57 -9.67
C ASP A 149 -4.85 35.46 -9.32
N THR A 150 -4.94 34.32 -10.00
CA THR A 150 -4.08 33.15 -9.75
C THR A 150 -2.72 33.24 -10.43
N PHE A 151 -2.66 33.74 -11.66
CA PHE A 151 -1.48 33.64 -12.52
C PHE A 151 -0.78 34.99 -12.81
N THR A 152 -1.24 36.10 -12.22
CA THR A 152 -0.59 37.41 -12.39
C THR A 152 0.69 37.46 -11.54
N ASP A 153 1.80 37.85 -12.18
CA ASP A 153 3.09 38.03 -11.54
C ASP A 153 3.18 39.39 -10.77
N GLU A 154 4.28 39.58 -10.06
CA GLU A 154 4.55 40.83 -9.32
C GLU A 154 4.56 42.08 -10.19
N ASN A 155 4.70 41.94 -11.51
CA ASN A 155 4.71 43.04 -12.48
C ASN A 155 3.34 43.29 -13.14
N GLY A 156 2.31 42.52 -12.74
CA GLY A 156 0.96 42.62 -13.29
C GLY A 156 0.77 41.90 -14.63
N ASN A 157 1.66 40.99 -15.03
CA ASN A 157 1.54 40.21 -16.24
C ASN A 157 1.08 38.80 -15.93
N PHE A 158 0.28 38.21 -16.83
CA PHE A 158 -0.12 36.79 -16.77
C PHE A 158 -0.03 36.15 -18.17
N PRO A 159 0.24 34.82 -18.23
CA PRO A 159 0.30 34.12 -19.51
C PRO A 159 -1.10 33.97 -20.10
N LYS A 160 -1.34 34.40 -21.34
CA LYS A 160 -2.63 34.22 -22.02
C LYS A 160 -2.92 32.77 -22.39
N LYS A 161 -1.89 31.92 -22.42
CA LYS A 161 -2.02 30.49 -22.72
C LYS A 161 -1.12 29.68 -21.78
N ILE A 162 -1.69 28.61 -21.19
CA ILE A 162 -0.96 27.61 -20.43
C ILE A 162 -1.17 26.26 -21.12
N ASP A 163 -0.10 25.64 -21.61
CA ASP A 163 -0.19 24.35 -22.27
C ASP A 163 -0.46 23.22 -21.27
N SER A 164 -1.17 22.17 -21.71
CA SER A 164 -1.52 21.00 -20.91
C SER A 164 -0.32 20.36 -20.22
N SER A 165 0.86 20.34 -20.85
CA SER A 165 2.10 19.84 -20.28
C SER A 165 2.60 20.63 -19.07
N ALA A 166 2.21 21.89 -18.92
CA ALA A 166 2.54 22.71 -17.76
C ALA A 166 1.57 22.47 -16.60
N LEU A 167 0.31 22.13 -16.88
CA LEU A 167 -0.72 21.82 -15.88
C LEU A 167 -0.50 20.43 -15.22
N ASN A 168 0.10 19.50 -15.94
CA ASN A 168 0.37 18.15 -15.45
C ASN A 168 1.63 18.03 -14.54
N LYS A 169 2.23 19.13 -14.13
CA LYS A 169 3.42 19.16 -13.27
C LYS A 169 3.13 19.44 -11.78
N TRP A 170 1.86 19.54 -11.42
CA TRP A 170 1.41 19.78 -10.03
C TRP A 170 0.84 18.53 -9.38
#